data_8be3c1eb58a24bd722153016e113da98
#
_entry.id   8be3c1eb58a24bd722153016e113da98
#
_cell.length_a   1.000
_cell.length_b   1.000
_cell.length_c   1.000
_cell.angle_alpha   90.00
_cell.angle_beta   90.00
_cell.angle_gamma   90.00
#
_symmetry.space_group_name_H-M   'P 1'
#
loop_
_entity.id
_entity.type
_entity.pdbx_description
1 polymer ?
#
loop_
_entity_poly.entity_id
_entity_poly.type
_entity_poly.pdbx_seq_one_letter_code
_entity_poly.pdbx_strand_id
1 'polypeptide(L)'
;MPGLKASARTLTAAWSSGPPKFHVKHSSDGDASPWRATLTPHEAQLLEAAYAEAVQRGFLGPREQERLWERHLDDALGLAAIRRPEPEERWADLGSGAGLPGLPLAVAHRATFFTMIDAQRRRLDWVEATAAKLRLTNVEAVHARLEDYGRGPARESFHVATARALGPLPVVAELGLPLLAVGGQLLVPRGQPDTKELEQAALACEQLGGRVDDVVPNPSSPIDRVGFVVIMAKIVATSPRFPRRSGVPARTPLGQQRDQKR
;
A
#
# COMPACT_ATOMS: atom_id res chain seq x y z
N MET A 1 11.74 30.74 6.74
CA MET A 1 10.95 29.73 7.43
C MET A 1 11.88 28.58 7.80
N PRO A 2 12.19 28.31 9.08
CA PRO A 2 13.09 27.22 9.45
C PRO A 2 12.26 25.91 9.43
N GLY A 3 12.65 24.98 8.54
CA GLY A 3 12.06 23.66 8.41
C GLY A 3 12.38 22.76 9.60
N LEU A 4 11.36 22.18 10.21
CA LEU A 4 11.50 21.12 11.20
C LEU A 4 12.17 19.89 10.55
N LYS A 5 13.43 19.68 10.88
CA LYS A 5 14.10 18.39 10.71
C LYS A 5 13.63 17.46 11.84
N ALA A 6 12.54 16.73 11.65
CA ALA A 6 12.27 15.57 12.47
C ALA A 6 13.31 14.50 12.10
N SER A 7 14.32 14.29 12.95
CA SER A 7 15.33 13.25 12.74
C SER A 7 14.71 11.88 13.04
N ALA A 8 15.27 10.81 12.44
CA ALA A 8 14.88 9.42 12.73
C ALA A 8 14.83 9.13 14.26
N ARG A 9 15.62 9.82 15.07
CA ARG A 9 15.59 9.76 16.55
C ARG A 9 14.29 10.27 17.16
N THR A 10 13.57 11.19 16.51
CA THR A 10 12.30 11.75 17.04
C THR A 10 11.14 10.78 16.85
N LEU A 11 11.14 9.99 15.76
CA LEU A 11 10.14 8.94 15.51
C LEU A 11 10.32 7.77 16.50
N THR A 12 11.56 7.36 16.78
CA THR A 12 11.85 6.28 17.73
C THR A 12 11.51 6.68 19.18
N ALA A 13 11.66 7.93 19.57
CA ALA A 13 11.30 8.42 20.90
C ALA A 13 9.76 8.40 21.14
N ALA A 14 8.96 8.67 20.11
CA ALA A 14 7.49 8.59 20.19
C ALA A 14 6.99 7.14 20.36
N TRP A 15 7.75 6.14 19.88
CA TRP A 15 7.39 4.71 19.95
C TRP A 15 7.94 4.00 21.20
N SER A 16 8.94 4.53 21.88
CA SER A 16 9.49 3.95 23.12
C SER A 16 8.52 3.98 24.30
N SER A 17 7.47 4.80 24.23
CA SER A 17 6.39 4.89 25.25
C SER A 17 5.19 3.99 24.95
N GLY A 18 5.25 3.10 23.96
CA GLY A 18 4.17 2.22 23.52
C GLY A 18 3.24 2.89 22.49
N PRO A 19 2.49 2.09 21.71
CA PRO A 19 1.58 2.63 20.70
C PRO A 19 0.54 3.52 21.38
N PRO A 20 0.19 4.68 20.80
CA PRO A 20 -0.86 5.53 21.33
C PRO A 20 -2.16 4.70 21.43
N LYS A 21 -2.84 4.79 22.59
CA LYS A 21 -4.13 4.15 22.80
C LYS A 21 -5.21 4.92 22.03
N PHE A 22 -5.47 4.49 20.81
CA PHE A 22 -6.57 5.04 20.03
C PHE A 22 -7.86 4.32 20.38
N HIS A 23 -8.88 5.05 20.84
CA HIS A 23 -10.24 4.55 20.91
C HIS A 23 -10.89 4.69 19.55
N VAL A 24 -10.73 3.67 18.71
CA VAL A 24 -11.60 3.49 17.55
C VAL A 24 -12.97 3.11 18.08
N LYS A 25 -13.98 3.94 17.89
CA LYS A 25 -15.37 3.56 18.19
C LYS A 25 -15.79 2.49 17.18
N HIS A 26 -15.68 1.24 17.56
CA HIS A 26 -16.37 0.18 16.85
C HIS A 26 -17.81 0.15 17.34
N SER A 27 -18.77 0.22 16.43
CA SER A 27 -20.17 -0.06 16.75
C SER A 27 -20.30 -1.53 17.15
N SER A 28 -20.78 -1.77 18.37
CA SER A 28 -20.95 -3.11 18.95
C SER A 28 -22.19 -3.84 18.44
N ASP A 29 -22.94 -3.24 17.54
CA ASP A 29 -24.14 -3.84 16.96
C ASP A 29 -23.75 -4.46 15.62
N GLY A 30 -24.24 -5.67 15.32
CA GLY A 30 -23.93 -6.49 14.14
C GLY A 30 -24.22 -5.85 12.78
N ASP A 31 -23.98 -4.55 12.67
CA ASP A 31 -24.12 -3.74 11.49
C ASP A 31 -22.91 -3.93 10.54
N ALA A 32 -23.23 -3.95 9.26
CA ALA A 32 -22.27 -4.02 8.18
C ALA A 32 -21.14 -2.99 8.38
N SER A 33 -19.90 -3.41 8.14
CA SER A 33 -18.70 -2.55 8.18
C SER A 33 -18.98 -1.14 7.63
N PRO A 34 -18.55 -0.06 8.32
CA PRO A 34 -18.74 1.31 7.81
C PRO A 34 -18.13 1.53 6.43
N TRP A 35 -17.12 0.74 6.07
CA TRP A 35 -16.47 0.79 4.75
C TRP A 35 -17.35 0.20 3.66
N ARG A 36 -18.16 -0.83 3.98
CA ARG A 36 -19.14 -1.38 3.06
C ARG A 36 -20.19 -0.35 2.64
N ALA A 37 -20.53 0.61 3.54
CA ALA A 37 -21.45 1.69 3.23
C ALA A 37 -20.90 2.72 2.23
N THR A 38 -19.60 2.69 1.91
CA THR A 38 -19.01 3.51 0.84
C THR A 38 -19.34 2.98 -0.57
N LEU A 39 -19.90 1.78 -0.66
CA LEU A 39 -20.30 1.09 -1.88
C LEU A 39 -21.81 1.00 -1.98
N THR A 40 -22.33 0.97 -3.20
CA THR A 40 -23.71 0.53 -3.41
C THR A 40 -23.86 -0.95 -3.09
N PRO A 41 -25.06 -1.46 -2.71
CA PRO A 41 -25.28 -2.89 -2.49
C PRO A 41 -24.86 -3.76 -3.67
N HIS A 42 -25.07 -3.28 -4.89
CA HIS A 42 -24.68 -3.97 -6.12
C HIS A 42 -23.15 -4.07 -6.27
N GLU A 43 -22.41 -2.98 -6.02
CA GLU A 43 -20.94 -2.98 -6.05
C GLU A 43 -20.34 -3.91 -5.00
N ALA A 44 -20.91 -3.92 -3.80
CA ALA A 44 -20.50 -4.85 -2.74
C ALA A 44 -20.68 -6.31 -3.17
N GLN A 45 -21.85 -6.67 -3.74
CA GLN A 45 -22.11 -8.02 -4.26
C GLN A 45 -21.14 -8.41 -5.39
N LEU A 46 -20.87 -7.50 -6.32
CA LEU A 46 -19.93 -7.76 -7.41
C LEU A 46 -18.51 -7.99 -6.90
N LEU A 47 -18.05 -7.21 -5.90
CA LEU A 47 -16.75 -7.43 -5.26
C LEU A 47 -16.70 -8.77 -4.53
N GLU A 48 -17.73 -9.12 -3.77
CA GLU A 48 -17.84 -10.43 -3.10
C GLU A 48 -17.73 -11.59 -4.10
N ALA A 49 -18.49 -11.52 -5.19
CA ALA A 49 -18.45 -12.55 -6.23
C ALA A 49 -17.07 -12.65 -6.90
N ALA A 50 -16.44 -11.50 -7.21
CA ALA A 50 -15.11 -11.48 -7.81
C ALA A 50 -14.06 -12.10 -6.88
N TYR A 51 -14.07 -11.77 -5.59
CA TYR A 51 -13.07 -12.31 -4.66
C TYR A 51 -13.35 -13.75 -4.23
N ALA A 52 -14.60 -14.22 -4.25
CA ALA A 52 -14.92 -15.64 -4.15
C ALA A 52 -14.28 -16.42 -5.31
N GLU A 53 -14.36 -15.89 -6.54
CA GLU A 53 -13.65 -16.45 -7.70
C GLU A 53 -12.12 -16.39 -7.53
N ALA A 54 -11.57 -15.31 -6.95
CA ALA A 54 -10.14 -15.19 -6.66
C ALA A 54 -9.63 -16.29 -5.71
N VAL A 55 -10.42 -16.65 -4.70
CA VAL A 55 -10.14 -17.79 -3.81
C VAL A 55 -10.14 -19.11 -4.58
N GLN A 56 -11.17 -19.36 -5.40
CA GLN A 56 -11.27 -20.57 -6.22
C GLN A 56 -10.10 -20.73 -7.21
N ARG A 57 -9.60 -19.62 -7.75
CA ARG A 57 -8.45 -19.58 -8.65
C ARG A 57 -7.08 -19.61 -7.95
N GLY A 58 -7.06 -19.61 -6.61
CA GLY A 58 -5.85 -19.64 -5.78
C GLY A 58 -5.06 -18.34 -5.76
N PHE A 59 -5.69 -17.18 -6.05
CA PHE A 59 -5.09 -15.86 -5.84
C PHE A 59 -5.16 -15.40 -4.39
N LEU A 60 -6.14 -15.93 -3.64
CA LEU A 60 -6.26 -15.82 -2.19
C LEU A 60 -6.30 -17.21 -1.58
N GLY A 61 -5.92 -17.32 -0.31
CA GLY A 61 -5.96 -18.58 0.40
C GLY A 61 -7.39 -19.12 0.58
N PRO A 62 -7.61 -20.44 0.67
CA PRO A 62 -8.96 -21.01 0.74
C PRO A 62 -9.76 -20.59 1.99
N ARG A 63 -9.08 -20.25 3.08
CA ARG A 63 -9.70 -19.75 4.32
C ARG A 63 -10.06 -18.27 4.29
N GLU A 64 -9.65 -17.55 3.25
CA GLU A 64 -9.86 -16.10 3.16
C GLU A 64 -11.29 -15.75 2.70
N GLN A 65 -12.06 -16.70 2.17
CA GLN A 65 -13.43 -16.46 1.74
C GLN A 65 -14.36 -16.10 2.91
N GLU A 66 -14.23 -16.78 4.05
CA GLU A 66 -15.03 -16.53 5.26
C GLU A 66 -14.71 -15.17 5.90
N ARG A 67 -13.53 -14.64 5.60
CA ARG A 67 -12.98 -13.41 6.18
C ARG A 67 -12.78 -12.33 5.13
N LEU A 68 -13.47 -12.45 3.99
CA LEU A 68 -13.24 -11.59 2.82
C LEU A 68 -13.44 -10.10 3.15
N TRP A 69 -14.56 -9.77 3.78
CA TRP A 69 -14.84 -8.39 4.18
C TRP A 69 -13.85 -7.92 5.24
N GLU A 70 -13.87 -8.55 6.37
CA GLU A 70 -13.09 -8.16 7.55
C GLU A 70 -11.59 -8.00 7.28
N ARG A 71 -11.02 -8.88 6.44
CA ARG A 71 -9.56 -8.95 6.26
C ARG A 71 -9.04 -8.37 4.94
N HIS A 72 -9.89 -8.21 3.96
CA HIS A 72 -9.45 -7.80 2.63
C HIS A 72 -10.17 -6.56 2.11
N LEU A 73 -11.50 -6.57 2.08
CA LEU A 73 -12.25 -5.46 1.49
C LEU A 73 -12.26 -4.25 2.43
N ASP A 74 -12.51 -4.47 3.71
CA ASP A 74 -12.47 -3.39 4.71
C ASP A 74 -11.05 -2.82 4.85
N ASP A 75 -10.03 -3.68 4.92
CA ASP A 75 -8.63 -3.25 4.94
C ASP A 75 -8.28 -2.36 3.73
N ALA A 76 -8.78 -2.71 2.56
CA ALA A 76 -8.56 -1.96 1.34
C ALA A 76 -9.30 -0.61 1.38
N LEU A 77 -10.61 -0.62 1.66
CA LEU A 77 -11.45 0.58 1.68
C LEU A 77 -11.07 1.52 2.82
N GLY A 78 -10.65 0.99 3.97
CA GLY A 78 -10.18 1.77 5.12
C GLY A 78 -8.97 2.66 4.83
N LEU A 79 -8.16 2.34 3.81
CA LEU A 79 -7.05 3.21 3.40
C LEU A 79 -7.54 4.59 2.94
N ALA A 80 -8.76 4.68 2.41
CA ALA A 80 -9.35 5.96 2.00
C ALA A 80 -9.62 6.91 3.19
N ALA A 81 -9.71 6.40 4.43
CA ALA A 81 -9.80 7.25 5.62
C ALA A 81 -8.43 7.81 6.04
N ILE A 82 -7.33 7.13 5.70
CA ILE A 82 -5.97 7.61 5.95
C ILE A 82 -5.57 8.62 4.88
N ARG A 83 -5.78 8.26 3.62
CA ARG A 83 -5.54 9.11 2.46
C ARG A 83 -6.67 8.90 1.45
N ARG A 84 -7.56 9.89 1.37
CA ARG A 84 -8.69 9.84 0.45
C ARG A 84 -8.19 9.98 -0.99
N PRO A 85 -8.60 9.08 -1.90
CA PRO A 85 -8.37 9.25 -3.32
C PRO A 85 -9.18 10.46 -3.84
N GLU A 86 -8.49 11.43 -4.46
CA GLU A 86 -9.13 12.63 -5.02
C GLU A 86 -9.38 12.45 -6.53
N PRO A 87 -10.34 13.18 -7.12
CA PRO A 87 -10.56 13.14 -8.55
C PRO A 87 -9.28 13.45 -9.33
N GLU A 88 -9.08 12.73 -10.46
CA GLU A 88 -7.93 12.86 -11.37
C GLU A 88 -6.57 12.51 -10.80
N GLU A 89 -6.49 12.13 -9.51
CA GLU A 89 -5.24 11.58 -8.97
C GLU A 89 -4.88 10.26 -9.64
N ARG A 90 -3.58 10.00 -9.71
CA ARG A 90 -3.02 8.73 -10.19
C ARG A 90 -2.47 7.96 -9.01
N TRP A 91 -3.04 6.79 -8.78
CA TRP A 91 -2.63 5.84 -7.76
C TRP A 91 -1.97 4.61 -8.37
N ALA A 92 -0.91 4.10 -7.76
CA ALA A 92 -0.27 2.84 -8.16
C ALA A 92 -0.49 1.78 -7.09
N ASP A 93 -0.93 0.58 -7.47
CA ASP A 93 -0.97 -0.59 -6.60
C ASP A 93 0.21 -1.50 -6.94
N LEU A 94 1.20 -1.55 -6.04
CA LEU A 94 2.51 -2.15 -6.26
C LEU A 94 2.50 -3.64 -5.90
N GLY A 95 2.70 -4.50 -6.87
CA GLY A 95 2.54 -5.94 -6.69
C GLY A 95 1.09 -6.29 -6.41
N SER A 96 0.18 -5.80 -7.26
CA SER A 96 -1.27 -5.80 -7.03
C SER A 96 -1.88 -7.19 -6.76
N GLY A 97 -1.23 -8.26 -7.18
CA GLY A 97 -1.65 -9.62 -6.88
C GLY A 97 -3.10 -9.89 -7.30
N ALA A 98 -3.97 -10.09 -6.31
CA ALA A 98 -5.42 -10.22 -6.50
C ALA A 98 -6.13 -8.86 -6.67
N GLY A 99 -5.41 -7.77 -6.98
CA GLY A 99 -5.97 -6.43 -7.09
C GLY A 99 -6.32 -5.78 -5.73
N LEU A 100 -5.61 -6.16 -4.67
CA LEU A 100 -5.82 -5.64 -3.31
C LEU A 100 -4.62 -4.77 -2.87
N PRO A 101 -4.85 -3.51 -2.51
CA PRO A 101 -6.14 -2.85 -2.25
C PRO A 101 -6.77 -2.14 -3.46
N GLY A 102 -6.14 -2.14 -4.61
CA GLY A 102 -6.46 -1.25 -5.72
C GLY A 102 -7.88 -1.41 -6.30
N LEU A 103 -8.38 -2.65 -6.56
CA LEU A 103 -9.71 -2.83 -7.15
C LEU A 103 -10.85 -2.34 -6.24
N PRO A 104 -10.91 -2.66 -4.92
CA PRO A 104 -11.93 -2.10 -4.04
C PRO A 104 -11.91 -0.58 -3.99
N LEU A 105 -10.71 0.04 -3.94
CA LEU A 105 -10.55 1.49 -3.98
C LEU A 105 -11.03 2.07 -5.31
N ALA A 106 -10.73 1.43 -6.44
CA ALA A 106 -11.16 1.87 -7.76
C ALA A 106 -12.70 1.82 -7.93
N VAL A 107 -13.37 0.84 -7.32
CA VAL A 107 -14.85 0.78 -7.28
C VAL A 107 -15.42 1.95 -6.50
N ALA A 108 -14.89 2.23 -5.30
CA ALA A 108 -15.36 3.28 -4.42
C ALA A 108 -15.01 4.70 -4.91
N HIS A 109 -13.94 4.84 -5.74
CA HIS A 109 -13.40 6.15 -6.17
C HIS A 109 -13.21 6.20 -7.70
N ARG A 110 -14.31 6.20 -8.43
CA ARG A 110 -14.32 6.10 -9.90
C ARG A 110 -13.71 7.30 -10.63
N ALA A 111 -13.53 8.44 -9.94
CA ALA A 111 -12.88 9.63 -10.50
C ALA A 111 -11.35 9.65 -10.31
N THR A 112 -10.78 8.67 -9.60
CA THR A 112 -9.34 8.48 -9.38
C THR A 112 -8.82 7.37 -10.29
N PHE A 113 -7.63 7.53 -10.88
CA PHE A 113 -7.03 6.53 -11.77
C PHE A 113 -6.11 5.58 -11.00
N PHE A 114 -6.31 4.28 -11.17
CA PHE A 114 -5.53 3.23 -10.52
C PHE A 114 -4.73 2.41 -11.53
N THR A 115 -3.41 2.36 -11.36
CA THR A 115 -2.52 1.50 -12.14
C THR A 115 -2.11 0.31 -11.30
N MET A 116 -2.54 -0.89 -11.69
CA MET A 116 -2.24 -2.16 -11.03
C MET A 116 -0.98 -2.76 -11.65
N ILE A 117 0.10 -2.86 -10.88
CA ILE A 117 1.40 -3.30 -11.41
C ILE A 117 1.76 -4.64 -10.78
N ASP A 118 2.00 -5.67 -11.60
CA ASP A 118 2.49 -6.97 -11.12
C ASP A 118 3.43 -7.59 -12.16
N ALA A 119 4.40 -8.37 -11.69
CA ALA A 119 5.32 -9.12 -12.53
C ALA A 119 4.74 -10.46 -13.03
N GLN A 120 3.58 -10.88 -12.52
CA GLN A 120 2.93 -12.13 -12.89
C GLN A 120 1.74 -11.87 -13.81
N ARG A 121 1.88 -12.18 -15.10
CA ARG A 121 0.84 -11.97 -16.12
C ARG A 121 -0.51 -12.58 -15.73
N ARG A 122 -0.52 -13.81 -15.20
CA ARG A 122 -1.75 -14.49 -14.76
C ARG A 122 -2.56 -13.67 -13.73
N ARG A 123 -1.89 -12.91 -12.85
CA ARG A 123 -2.56 -12.04 -11.86
C ARG A 123 -3.20 -10.84 -12.54
N LEU A 124 -2.51 -10.25 -13.48
CA LEU A 124 -3.03 -9.11 -14.23
C LEU A 124 -4.17 -9.50 -15.16
N ASP A 125 -4.11 -10.65 -15.82
CA ASP A 125 -5.23 -11.17 -16.62
C ASP A 125 -6.50 -11.27 -15.77
N TRP A 126 -6.36 -11.68 -14.51
CA TRP A 126 -7.49 -11.73 -13.57
C TRP A 126 -7.93 -10.32 -13.16
N VAL A 127 -7.02 -9.41 -12.89
CA VAL A 127 -7.32 -8.00 -12.57
C VAL A 127 -8.07 -7.33 -13.73
N GLU A 128 -7.59 -7.48 -14.96
CA GLU A 128 -8.22 -6.95 -16.18
C GLU A 128 -9.64 -7.50 -16.36
N ALA A 129 -9.79 -8.83 -16.25
CA ALA A 129 -11.10 -9.49 -16.35
C ALA A 129 -12.07 -9.02 -15.25
N THR A 130 -11.56 -8.83 -14.03
CA THR A 130 -12.36 -8.36 -12.90
C THR A 130 -12.75 -6.90 -13.07
N ALA A 131 -11.82 -6.02 -13.49
CA ALA A 131 -12.11 -4.63 -13.78
C ALA A 131 -13.19 -4.50 -14.86
N ALA A 132 -13.13 -5.34 -15.91
CA ALA A 132 -14.16 -5.37 -16.95
C ALA A 132 -15.54 -5.82 -16.41
N LYS A 133 -15.60 -6.87 -15.57
CA LYS A 133 -16.85 -7.32 -14.90
C LYS A 133 -17.44 -6.22 -14.01
N LEU A 134 -16.59 -5.48 -13.30
CA LEU A 134 -16.98 -4.36 -12.43
C LEU A 134 -17.23 -3.06 -13.21
N ARG A 135 -17.07 -3.07 -14.54
CA ARG A 135 -17.21 -1.90 -15.43
C ARG A 135 -16.36 -0.72 -14.97
N LEU A 136 -15.12 -0.99 -14.58
CA LEU A 136 -14.16 0.04 -14.18
C LEU A 136 -13.46 0.60 -15.43
N THR A 137 -13.55 1.91 -15.61
CA THR A 137 -12.85 2.65 -16.68
C THR A 137 -11.63 3.40 -16.15
N ASN A 138 -11.42 3.34 -14.84
CA ASN A 138 -10.38 4.02 -14.09
C ASN A 138 -9.27 3.07 -13.61
N VAL A 139 -9.15 1.88 -14.21
CA VAL A 139 -8.14 0.87 -13.88
C VAL A 139 -7.31 0.55 -15.10
N GLU A 140 -5.98 0.59 -14.94
CA GLU A 140 -4.99 0.12 -15.91
C GLU A 140 -4.18 -1.01 -15.28
N ALA A 141 -3.97 -2.12 -16.00
CA ALA A 141 -3.12 -3.23 -15.56
C ALA A 141 -1.79 -3.20 -16.32
N VAL A 142 -0.67 -3.21 -15.59
CA VAL A 142 0.68 -3.09 -16.14
C VAL A 142 1.52 -4.31 -15.78
N HIS A 143 1.91 -5.10 -16.78
CA HIS A 143 2.82 -6.23 -16.61
C HIS A 143 4.26 -5.75 -16.61
N ALA A 144 4.83 -5.56 -15.42
CA ALA A 144 6.21 -5.12 -15.27
C ALA A 144 6.81 -5.54 -13.92
N ARG A 145 8.13 -5.64 -13.87
CA ARG A 145 8.87 -5.56 -12.61
C ARG A 145 8.85 -4.12 -12.13
N LEU A 146 8.62 -3.90 -10.83
CA LEU A 146 8.56 -2.55 -10.26
C LEU A 146 9.88 -1.79 -10.42
N GLU A 147 11.01 -2.49 -10.33
CA GLU A 147 12.33 -1.90 -10.54
C GLU A 147 12.48 -1.35 -11.98
N ASP A 148 11.96 -2.06 -12.97
CA ASP A 148 12.06 -1.64 -14.36
C ASP A 148 11.04 -0.54 -14.66
N TYR A 149 9.83 -0.65 -14.14
CA TYR A 149 8.77 0.33 -14.28
C TYR A 149 9.14 1.68 -13.66
N GLY A 150 9.77 1.67 -12.46
CA GLY A 150 10.25 2.86 -11.76
C GLY A 150 11.45 3.56 -12.42
N ARG A 151 12.06 2.94 -13.45
CA ARG A 151 13.11 3.55 -14.31
C ARG A 151 12.55 4.07 -15.63
N GLY A 152 11.32 3.68 -15.96
CA GLY A 152 10.65 4.03 -17.20
C GLY A 152 9.94 5.38 -17.14
N PRO A 153 9.07 5.65 -18.13
CA PRO A 153 8.32 6.91 -18.23
C PRO A 153 7.35 7.18 -17.08
N ALA A 154 6.96 6.16 -16.33
CA ALA A 154 6.08 6.28 -15.17
C ALA A 154 6.78 6.78 -13.90
N ARG A 155 8.11 6.99 -13.96
CA ARG A 155 8.90 7.55 -12.86
C ARG A 155 8.31 8.88 -12.40
N GLU A 156 8.18 9.03 -11.07
CA GLU A 156 7.71 10.28 -10.43
C GLU A 156 6.38 10.82 -11.00
N SER A 157 5.45 9.92 -11.38
CA SER A 157 4.18 10.28 -11.99
C SER A 157 2.93 9.98 -11.15
N PHE A 158 3.08 9.31 -10.01
CA PHE A 158 1.96 8.95 -9.16
C PHE A 158 1.86 9.86 -7.93
N HIS A 159 0.63 10.20 -7.54
CA HIS A 159 0.34 10.98 -6.34
C HIS A 159 0.39 10.09 -5.09
N VAL A 160 -0.11 8.87 -5.23
CA VAL A 160 -0.11 7.88 -4.15
C VAL A 160 0.27 6.51 -4.71
N ALA A 161 1.00 5.74 -3.92
CA ALA A 161 1.20 4.32 -4.16
C ALA A 161 0.74 3.50 -2.95
N THR A 162 0.24 2.30 -3.20
CA THR A 162 -0.08 1.32 -2.16
C THR A 162 0.78 0.08 -2.37
N ALA A 163 1.18 -0.58 -1.28
CA ALA A 163 1.93 -1.83 -1.35
C ALA A 163 1.50 -2.75 -0.21
N ARG A 164 0.83 -3.86 -0.54
CA ARG A 164 0.41 -4.86 0.43
C ARG A 164 1.19 -6.16 0.22
N ALA A 165 1.78 -6.69 1.30
CA ALA A 165 2.51 -7.97 1.28
C ALA A 165 3.64 -8.07 0.22
N LEU A 166 4.22 -6.94 -0.16
CA LEU A 166 5.27 -6.86 -1.20
C LEU A 166 6.67 -7.22 -0.66
N GLY A 167 6.90 -7.06 0.65
CA GLY A 167 8.17 -7.37 1.29
C GLY A 167 8.50 -6.48 2.49
N PRO A 168 9.76 -6.49 2.96
CA PRO A 168 10.24 -5.60 4.02
C PRO A 168 10.13 -4.12 3.62
N LEU A 169 9.89 -3.24 4.61
CA LEU A 169 9.71 -1.80 4.38
C LEU A 169 10.83 -1.13 3.56
N PRO A 170 12.14 -1.41 3.79
CA PRO A 170 13.19 -0.82 2.96
C PRO A 170 13.11 -1.23 1.49
N VAL A 171 12.66 -2.46 1.21
CA VAL A 171 12.44 -2.93 -0.17
C VAL A 171 11.26 -2.20 -0.79
N VAL A 172 10.14 -2.12 -0.06
CA VAL A 172 8.93 -1.42 -0.51
C VAL A 172 9.21 0.07 -0.77
N ALA A 173 10.02 0.72 0.09
CA ALA A 173 10.45 2.09 -0.12
C ALA A 173 11.21 2.26 -1.44
N GLU A 174 12.17 1.36 -1.76
CA GLU A 174 12.95 1.44 -3.00
C GLU A 174 12.10 1.18 -4.25
N LEU A 175 11.08 0.35 -4.15
CA LEU A 175 10.18 0.05 -5.27
C LEU A 175 9.12 1.14 -5.47
N GLY A 176 8.68 1.81 -4.40
CA GLY A 176 7.58 2.76 -4.44
C GLY A 176 8.00 4.21 -4.60
N LEU A 177 8.97 4.71 -3.80
CA LEU A 177 9.33 6.14 -3.82
C LEU A 177 9.80 6.66 -5.19
N PRO A 178 10.51 5.88 -6.05
CA PRO A 178 10.86 6.35 -7.39
C PRO A 178 9.67 6.57 -8.33
N LEU A 179 8.51 5.97 -8.04
CA LEU A 179 7.28 6.13 -8.83
C LEU A 179 6.48 7.36 -8.41
N LEU A 180 6.68 7.86 -7.19
CA LEU A 180 5.92 8.98 -6.64
C LEU A 180 6.44 10.33 -7.14
N ALA A 181 5.54 11.20 -7.53
CA ALA A 181 5.80 12.63 -7.67
C ALA A 181 6.25 13.23 -6.32
N VAL A 182 7.02 14.31 -6.37
CA VAL A 182 7.37 15.07 -5.15
C VAL A 182 6.08 15.55 -4.46
N GLY A 183 5.96 15.31 -3.16
CA GLY A 183 4.72 15.52 -2.39
C GLY A 183 3.81 14.28 -2.32
N GLY A 184 4.07 13.24 -3.11
CA GLY A 184 3.31 11.99 -3.10
C GLY A 184 3.57 11.12 -1.85
N GLN A 185 2.70 10.13 -1.64
CA GLN A 185 2.72 9.25 -0.48
C GLN A 185 2.68 7.77 -0.86
N LEU A 186 3.45 6.95 -0.14
CA LEU A 186 3.40 5.49 -0.21
C LEU A 186 2.73 4.96 1.06
N LEU A 187 1.61 4.27 0.89
CA LEU A 187 0.84 3.66 1.97
C LEU A 187 1.14 2.15 2.02
N VAL A 188 1.63 1.67 3.15
CA VAL A 188 2.04 0.26 3.31
C VAL A 188 1.26 -0.39 4.46
N PRO A 189 0.07 -1.01 4.16
CA PRO A 189 -0.67 -1.80 5.14
C PRO A 189 0.13 -3.02 5.57
N ARG A 190 0.18 -3.26 6.90
CA ARG A 190 0.87 -4.41 7.47
C ARG A 190 0.47 -4.70 8.91
N GLY A 191 0.94 -5.81 9.47
CA GLY A 191 0.91 -6.03 10.91
C GLY A 191 1.77 -5.01 11.64
N GLN A 192 1.92 -5.17 12.95
CA GLN A 192 2.77 -4.27 13.75
C GLN A 192 4.22 -4.31 13.24
N PRO A 193 4.76 -3.20 12.74
CA PRO A 193 6.17 -3.14 12.34
C PRO A 193 7.07 -3.11 13.58
N ASP A 194 8.23 -3.77 13.52
CA ASP A 194 9.23 -3.66 14.58
C ASP A 194 10.08 -2.38 14.42
N THR A 195 10.69 -1.93 15.52
CA THR A 195 11.50 -0.70 15.56
C THR A 195 12.68 -0.76 14.59
N LYS A 196 13.35 -1.91 14.51
CA LYS A 196 14.52 -2.09 13.63
C LYS A 196 14.13 -1.97 12.15
N GLU A 197 12.99 -2.53 11.77
CA GLU A 197 12.50 -2.41 10.40
C GLU A 197 12.13 -0.97 10.04
N LEU A 198 11.53 -0.23 11.00
CA LEU A 198 11.21 1.19 10.82
C LEU A 198 12.49 2.05 10.69
N GLU A 199 13.52 1.80 11.50
CA GLU A 199 14.82 2.47 11.39
C GLU A 199 15.48 2.22 10.03
N GLN A 200 15.48 0.98 9.57
CA GLN A 200 15.99 0.62 8.25
C GLN A 200 15.20 1.29 7.12
N ALA A 201 13.86 1.34 7.26
CA ALA A 201 13.00 2.02 6.31
C ALA A 201 13.28 3.53 6.26
N ALA A 202 13.48 4.18 7.42
CA ALA A 202 13.83 5.60 7.48
C ALA A 202 15.14 5.90 6.73
N LEU A 203 16.19 5.11 6.98
CA LEU A 203 17.48 5.23 6.28
C LEU A 203 17.34 4.96 4.76
N ALA A 204 16.48 4.02 4.37
CA ALA A 204 16.20 3.76 2.95
C ALA A 204 15.46 4.94 2.31
N CYS A 205 14.43 5.48 2.97
CA CYS A 205 13.66 6.63 2.49
C CYS A 205 14.57 7.86 2.27
N GLU A 206 15.48 8.17 3.21
CA GLU A 206 16.42 9.29 3.07
C GLU A 206 17.27 9.14 1.80
N GLN A 207 17.78 7.95 1.50
CA GLN A 207 18.56 7.68 0.28
C GLN A 207 17.73 7.83 -1.00
N LEU A 208 16.41 7.63 -0.90
CA LEU A 208 15.46 7.65 -2.01
C LEU A 208 14.77 9.01 -2.21
N GLY A 209 15.09 10.00 -1.38
CA GLY A 209 14.48 11.32 -1.44
C GLY A 209 13.13 11.40 -0.73
N GLY A 210 12.90 10.55 0.25
CA GLY A 210 11.68 10.53 1.06
C GLY A 210 11.96 10.44 2.56
N ARG A 211 10.91 10.22 3.34
CA ARG A 211 10.98 9.91 4.76
C ARG A 211 9.85 8.98 5.17
N VAL A 212 10.01 8.26 6.28
CA VAL A 212 8.86 7.70 6.99
C VAL A 212 8.15 8.88 7.65
N ASP A 213 6.89 9.10 7.28
CA ASP A 213 6.12 10.27 7.72
C ASP A 213 5.29 9.95 8.96
N ASP A 214 4.63 8.80 8.95
CA ASP A 214 3.80 8.35 10.08
C ASP A 214 3.62 6.82 10.10
N VAL A 215 3.14 6.31 11.21
CA VAL A 215 2.69 4.92 11.40
C VAL A 215 1.37 4.96 12.15
N VAL A 216 0.28 4.74 11.45
CA VAL A 216 -1.06 4.86 12.00
C VAL A 216 -1.75 3.50 12.09
N PRO A 217 -2.65 3.27 13.07
CA PRO A 217 -3.50 2.09 13.05
C PRO A 217 -4.34 2.06 11.78
N ASN A 218 -4.50 0.89 11.18
CA ASN A 218 -5.44 0.72 10.09
C ASN A 218 -6.87 0.78 10.68
N PRO A 219 -7.70 1.78 10.29
CA PRO A 219 -9.01 2.01 10.90
C PRO A 219 -10.01 0.87 10.67
N SER A 220 -9.74 -0.02 9.73
CA SER A 220 -10.57 -1.19 9.42
C SER A 220 -10.09 -2.47 10.09
N SER A 221 -9.01 -2.43 10.85
CA SER A 221 -8.50 -3.63 11.53
C SER A 221 -9.47 -4.09 12.62
N PRO A 222 -9.72 -5.43 12.71
CA PRO A 222 -10.46 -6.00 13.83
C PRO A 222 -9.82 -5.68 15.18
N ILE A 223 -10.65 -5.61 16.26
CA ILE A 223 -10.19 -5.26 17.61
C ILE A 223 -9.13 -6.22 18.14
N ASP A 224 -9.23 -7.49 17.77
CA ASP A 224 -8.33 -8.57 18.20
C ASP A 224 -7.01 -8.62 17.41
N ARG A 225 -6.92 -7.90 16.30
CA ARG A 225 -5.74 -7.85 15.42
C ARG A 225 -5.53 -6.47 14.82
N VAL A 226 -4.93 -5.58 15.58
CA VAL A 226 -4.61 -4.24 15.08
C VAL A 226 -3.58 -4.31 13.97
N GLY A 227 -3.97 -3.92 12.76
CA GLY A 227 -3.08 -3.64 11.64
C GLY A 227 -2.61 -2.20 11.68
N PHE A 228 -1.54 -1.89 10.95
CA PHE A 228 -0.98 -0.56 10.83
C PHE A 228 -0.79 -0.20 9.36
N VAL A 229 -0.74 1.09 9.08
CA VAL A 229 -0.29 1.61 7.78
C VAL A 229 0.94 2.46 8.02
N VAL A 230 2.05 2.07 7.43
CA VAL A 230 3.26 2.91 7.39
C VAL A 230 3.13 3.85 6.21
N ILE A 231 3.25 5.14 6.49
CA ILE A 231 3.16 6.22 5.50
C ILE A 231 4.56 6.73 5.22
N MET A 232 4.98 6.69 3.96
CA MET A 232 6.25 7.25 3.51
C MET A 232 5.96 8.40 2.55
N ALA A 233 6.54 9.58 2.82
CA ALA A 233 6.36 10.77 1.99
C ALA A 233 7.55 10.97 1.04
N LYS A 234 7.26 11.35 -0.20
CA LYS A 234 8.25 11.78 -1.20
C LYS A 234 8.54 13.25 -1.03
N ILE A 235 9.79 13.59 -0.69
CA ILE A 235 10.20 14.96 -0.34
C ILE A 235 10.96 15.64 -1.47
N VAL A 236 11.85 14.90 -2.14
CA VAL A 236 12.64 15.39 -3.27
C VAL A 236 12.74 14.28 -4.34
N ALA A 237 13.14 14.63 -5.54
CA ALA A 237 13.34 13.68 -6.63
C ALA A 237 14.31 12.56 -6.22
N THR A 238 13.97 11.32 -6.58
CA THR A 238 14.84 10.16 -6.32
C THR A 238 16.02 10.17 -7.29
N SER A 239 17.23 9.94 -6.79
CA SER A 239 18.43 9.83 -7.62
C SER A 239 18.23 8.79 -8.76
N PRO A 240 18.71 9.04 -10.00
CA PRO A 240 18.57 8.14 -11.14
C PRO A 240 19.18 6.73 -10.94
N ARG A 241 20.06 6.56 -9.94
CA ARG A 241 20.61 5.24 -9.59
C ARG A 241 19.56 4.29 -8.98
N PHE A 242 18.39 4.81 -8.56
CA PHE A 242 17.28 4.06 -8.00
C PHE A 242 16.03 4.07 -8.91
N PRO A 243 15.19 3.02 -8.83
CA PRO A 243 15.45 1.77 -8.12
C PRO A 243 16.65 1.04 -8.71
N ARG A 244 17.33 0.20 -7.94
CA ARG A 244 18.40 -0.68 -8.41
C ARG A 244 17.83 -1.76 -9.33
N ARG A 245 18.70 -2.48 -10.04
CA ARG A 245 18.29 -3.54 -11.00
C ARG A 245 17.39 -4.58 -10.34
N SER A 246 16.52 -5.20 -11.13
CA SER A 246 15.56 -6.22 -10.69
C SER A 246 16.20 -7.26 -9.78
N GLY A 247 15.56 -7.53 -8.64
CA GLY A 247 15.98 -8.46 -7.61
C GLY A 247 17.07 -7.94 -6.67
N VAL A 248 17.74 -6.82 -6.95
CA VAL A 248 18.75 -6.24 -6.03
C VAL A 248 18.12 -5.70 -4.76
N PRO A 249 17.01 -4.94 -4.82
CA PRO A 249 16.34 -4.46 -3.62
C PRO A 249 15.99 -5.57 -2.62
N ALA A 250 15.47 -6.69 -3.10
CA ALA A 250 15.08 -7.82 -2.25
C ALA A 250 16.28 -8.56 -1.64
N ARG A 251 17.39 -8.71 -2.38
CA ARG A 251 18.59 -9.42 -1.90
C ARG A 251 19.44 -8.60 -0.95
N THR A 252 19.52 -7.31 -1.15
CA THR A 252 20.33 -6.37 -0.37
C THR A 252 19.53 -5.11 -0.09
N PRO A 253 18.54 -5.16 0.85
CA PRO A 253 17.73 -4.00 1.17
C PRO A 253 18.57 -2.79 1.59
N LEU A 254 18.10 -1.59 1.25
CA LEU A 254 18.71 -0.35 1.73
C LEU A 254 18.53 -0.21 3.26
N GLY A 255 19.28 0.69 3.89
CA GLY A 255 19.15 0.98 5.31
C GLY A 255 19.75 -0.11 6.24
N GLN A 256 20.28 -1.20 5.72
CA GLN A 256 21.06 -2.13 6.53
C GLN A 256 22.41 -1.50 6.84
N GLN A 257 22.73 -1.35 8.13
CA GLN A 257 24.09 -1.06 8.55
C GLN A 257 24.96 -2.26 8.13
N ARG A 258 25.94 -2.03 7.26
CA ARG A 258 26.99 -3.03 7.05
C ARG A 258 27.69 -3.19 8.37
N ASP A 259 27.55 -4.37 9.01
CA ASP A 259 28.45 -4.74 10.08
C ASP A 259 29.87 -4.56 9.54
N GLN A 260 30.55 -3.55 10.03
CA GLN A 260 32.00 -3.41 9.81
C GLN A 260 32.64 -4.55 10.60
N LYS A 261 32.66 -5.75 10.00
CA LYS A 261 33.59 -6.77 10.43
C LYS A 261 34.98 -6.25 10.08
N ARG A 262 35.65 -5.81 11.13
CA ARG A 262 37.11 -5.67 11.14
C ARG A 262 37.79 -7.02 10.93
#